data_19c24587eedd1c4d2d08b614f770ed9b
#
_entry.id   19c24587eedd1c4d2d08b614f770ed9b
#
_cell.length_a   1.000
_cell.length_b   1.000
_cell.length_c   1.000
_cell.angle_alpha   90.00
_cell.angle_beta   90.00
_cell.angle_gamma   90.00
#
_symmetry.space_group_name_H-M   'P 1'
#
loop_
_entity.id
_entity.type
_entity.pdbx_description
1 polymer ?
#
loop_
_entity_poly.entity_id
_entity_poly.type
_entity_poly.pdbx_seq_one_letter_code
_entity_poly.pdbx_strand_id
1 'polypeptide(L)'
;MSLGFLDVFAATTRAPTRASVAMARSAVNANMGAMLARCHNPVMPSDTISAPRVRIQPQPFDVAQEIAALQAGDPRVGAVCSFVGTVRDRNTPGAAGSVQTMELEHYPGMTEKSIEAMVDAAFARFDILGARVVHRVGVLRPTDGVVLVVVTSAHRGQSFQACEFLMDYLKTQAPFWKKEQTAEGAHWVDARVSDDAALARWGIEARNA
;
A
#
# COMPACT_ATOMS: atom_id res chain seq x y z
N MET A 1 61.05 -29.00 12.70
CA MET A 1 61.29 -27.84 11.86
C MET A 1 59.91 -27.14 11.78
N SER A 2 59.57 -26.31 12.70
CA SER A 2 59.96 -24.92 13.01
C SER A 2 59.49 -23.90 11.98
N LEU A 3 58.88 -22.89 12.54
CA LEU A 3 58.49 -21.56 12.08
C LEU A 3 57.01 -21.45 11.64
N GLY A 4 56.13 -20.79 12.33
CA GLY A 4 56.28 -19.54 13.12
C GLY A 4 55.94 -18.36 12.25
N PHE A 5 54.65 -17.90 12.30
CA PHE A 5 54.38 -16.50 11.99
C PHE A 5 53.22 -16.01 12.88
N LEU A 6 53.64 -15.33 13.89
CA LEU A 6 52.87 -14.53 14.82
C LEU A 6 52.77 -13.10 14.33
N ASP A 7 51.69 -12.47 14.72
CA ASP A 7 51.50 -11.03 14.93
C ASP A 7 51.48 -10.11 13.69
N VAL A 8 50.38 -9.45 13.56
CA VAL A 8 50.21 -7.99 13.63
C VAL A 8 48.80 -7.59 13.21
N PHE A 9 48.00 -7.10 14.13
CA PHE A 9 47.23 -5.85 14.10
C PHE A 9 46.20 -5.83 15.21
N ALA A 10 46.65 -5.49 16.41
CA ALA A 10 45.78 -4.92 17.42
C ALA A 10 45.59 -3.42 17.11
N ALA A 11 44.59 -3.09 16.32
CA ALA A 11 44.14 -1.71 16.19
C ALA A 11 43.27 -1.37 17.40
N THR A 12 43.87 -0.70 18.38
CA THR A 12 43.20 -0.11 19.53
C THR A 12 42.28 1.02 19.06
N THR A 13 41.03 0.73 18.76
CA THR A 13 40.00 1.73 18.54
C THR A 13 39.62 2.36 19.88
N ARG A 14 40.26 3.49 20.18
CA ARG A 14 39.96 4.34 21.35
C ARG A 14 38.54 4.91 21.16
N ALA A 15 37.61 4.57 22.04
CA ALA A 15 36.26 5.10 22.04
C ALA A 15 36.28 6.64 22.09
N PRO A 16 35.43 7.33 21.32
CA PRO A 16 35.40 8.79 21.31
C PRO A 16 34.96 9.32 22.66
N THR A 17 35.64 10.37 23.13
CA THR A 17 35.35 11.03 24.40
C THR A 17 34.04 11.78 24.34
N ARG A 18 33.35 11.96 25.50
CA ARG A 18 32.07 12.69 25.64
C ARG A 18 32.10 14.08 24.96
N ALA A 19 33.23 14.74 24.91
CA ALA A 19 33.40 16.05 24.30
C ALA A 19 33.33 16.00 22.75
N SER A 20 33.87 14.98 22.10
CA SER A 20 33.81 14.83 20.64
C SER A 20 32.41 14.49 20.15
N VAL A 21 31.62 13.78 20.97
CA VAL A 21 30.20 13.48 20.64
C VAL A 21 29.33 14.74 20.77
N ALA A 22 29.62 15.63 21.72
CA ALA A 22 28.86 16.87 21.88
C ALA A 22 29.13 17.87 20.73
N MET A 23 30.35 17.97 20.24
CA MET A 23 30.66 18.82 19.07
C MET A 23 30.02 18.30 17.77
N ALA A 24 30.01 17.00 17.56
CA ALA A 24 29.33 16.40 16.39
C ALA A 24 27.81 16.64 16.41
N ARG A 25 27.18 16.58 17.58
CA ARG A 25 25.74 16.89 17.74
C ARG A 25 25.42 18.36 17.48
N SER A 26 26.29 19.29 17.86
CA SER A 26 26.07 20.73 17.63
C SER A 26 26.18 21.09 16.14
N ALA A 27 27.10 20.50 15.40
CA ALA A 27 27.28 20.74 13.97
C ALA A 27 26.09 20.15 13.13
N VAL A 28 25.58 18.98 13.53
CA VAL A 28 24.41 18.36 12.88
C VAL A 28 23.15 19.18 13.09
N ASN A 29 22.94 19.71 14.32
CA ASN A 29 21.74 20.52 14.62
C ASN A 29 21.78 21.89 13.91
N ALA A 30 22.93 22.52 13.73
CA ALA A 30 23.04 23.79 13.03
C ALA A 30 22.75 23.66 11.52
N ASN A 31 23.17 22.54 10.91
CA ASN A 31 22.91 22.29 9.48
C ASN A 31 21.46 21.83 9.21
N MET A 32 20.82 21.13 10.15
CA MET A 32 19.44 20.70 10.04
C MET A 32 18.46 21.88 10.18
N GLY A 33 18.78 22.87 11.00
CA GLY A 33 17.96 24.09 11.13
C GLY A 33 17.93 24.94 9.85
N ALA A 34 19.03 25.01 9.10
CA ALA A 34 19.11 25.76 7.84
C ALA A 34 18.43 25.03 6.67
N MET A 35 18.35 23.69 6.70
CA MET A 35 17.70 22.88 5.67
C MET A 35 16.17 22.83 5.85
N LEU A 36 15.66 22.84 7.09
CA LEU A 36 14.23 22.86 7.38
C LEU A 36 13.56 24.21 7.10
N ALA A 37 14.31 25.31 7.09
CA ALA A 37 13.74 26.64 6.79
C ALA A 37 13.43 26.86 5.30
N ARG A 38 13.82 25.98 4.40
CA ARG A 38 13.59 26.11 2.95
C ARG A 38 12.38 25.31 2.41
N CYS A 39 11.73 24.50 3.22
CA CYS A 39 10.59 23.67 2.80
C CYS A 39 9.23 24.19 3.31
N HIS A 40 9.11 25.46 3.65
CA HIS A 40 7.81 26.08 3.90
C HIS A 40 7.18 26.44 2.58
N ASN A 41 6.52 25.46 1.94
CA ASN A 41 5.55 25.73 0.90
C ASN A 41 4.30 26.31 1.60
N PRO A 42 3.81 27.50 1.24
CA PRO A 42 2.58 28.02 1.82
C PRO A 42 1.44 27.07 1.44
N VAL A 43 0.89 26.38 2.43
CA VAL A 43 -0.35 25.61 2.28
C VAL A 43 -1.44 26.65 2.01
N MET A 44 -1.88 26.73 0.76
CA MET A 44 -3.09 27.45 0.39
C MET A 44 -4.27 26.77 1.12
N PRO A 45 -5.17 27.52 1.77
CA PRO A 45 -6.38 26.92 2.31
C PRO A 45 -7.25 26.48 1.13
N SER A 46 -7.21 25.21 0.79
CA SER A 46 -8.18 24.60 -0.09
C SER A 46 -9.39 24.24 0.77
N ASP A 47 -10.57 24.66 0.35
CA ASP A 47 -11.84 24.08 0.78
C ASP A 47 -11.77 22.58 0.48
N THR A 48 -11.31 21.82 1.47
CA THR A 48 -11.07 20.39 1.35
C THR A 48 -12.42 19.70 1.46
N ILE A 49 -13.14 19.61 0.34
CA ILE A 49 -14.09 18.51 0.18
C ILE A 49 -13.22 17.27 0.35
N SER A 50 -13.36 16.59 1.49
CA SER A 50 -12.63 15.36 1.77
C SER A 50 -12.86 14.40 0.61
N ALA A 51 -11.79 14.07 -0.11
CA ALA A 51 -11.90 13.16 -1.25
C ALA A 51 -12.53 11.84 -0.78
N PRO A 52 -13.45 11.25 -1.58
CA PRO A 52 -14.20 10.06 -1.19
C PRO A 52 -13.25 8.91 -0.79
N ARG A 53 -13.64 8.15 0.23
CA ARG A 53 -12.84 7.02 0.73
C ARG A 53 -12.67 5.92 -0.32
N VAL A 54 -13.65 5.77 -1.20
CA VAL A 54 -13.67 4.78 -2.27
C VAL A 54 -13.81 5.48 -3.61
N ARG A 55 -12.96 5.12 -4.57
CA ARG A 55 -13.06 5.58 -5.97
C ARG A 55 -12.85 4.42 -6.92
N ILE A 56 -13.72 4.34 -7.92
CA ILE A 56 -13.56 3.45 -9.06
C ILE A 56 -13.38 4.31 -10.30
N GLN A 57 -12.29 4.12 -11.03
CA GLN A 57 -11.90 5.01 -12.12
C GLN A 57 -11.08 4.29 -13.19
N PRO A 58 -11.13 4.70 -14.46
CA PRO A 58 -10.24 4.17 -15.50
C PRO A 58 -8.84 4.79 -15.48
N GLN A 59 -8.68 6.00 -14.91
CA GLN A 59 -7.42 6.72 -14.90
C GLN A 59 -6.42 6.10 -13.89
N PRO A 60 -5.12 6.21 -14.14
CA PRO A 60 -4.10 5.90 -13.14
C PRO A 60 -4.29 6.70 -11.85
N PHE A 61 -3.82 6.16 -10.74
CA PHE A 61 -3.76 6.85 -9.45
C PHE A 61 -2.30 7.19 -9.10
N ASP A 62 -2.13 8.28 -8.36
CA ASP A 62 -0.85 8.67 -7.79
C ASP A 62 -0.80 8.25 -6.32
N VAL A 63 0.05 7.27 -6.01
CA VAL A 63 0.19 6.70 -4.66
C VAL A 63 0.65 7.75 -3.66
N ALA A 64 1.61 8.61 -4.05
CA ALA A 64 2.16 9.62 -3.16
C ALA A 64 1.10 10.69 -2.83
N GLN A 65 0.33 11.09 -3.83
CA GLN A 65 -0.77 12.06 -3.65
C GLN A 65 -1.87 11.50 -2.73
N GLU A 66 -2.26 10.23 -2.89
CA GLU A 66 -3.28 9.61 -2.04
C GLU A 66 -2.81 9.45 -0.59
N ILE A 67 -1.55 9.08 -0.38
CA ILE A 67 -0.95 9.01 0.95
C ILE A 67 -0.92 10.40 1.59
N ALA A 68 -0.41 11.42 0.88
CA ALA A 68 -0.32 12.78 1.39
C ALA A 68 -1.71 13.34 1.75
N ALA A 69 -2.72 13.10 0.91
CA ALA A 69 -4.09 13.54 1.16
C ALA A 69 -4.71 12.86 2.40
N LEU A 70 -4.42 11.57 2.62
CA LEU A 70 -4.96 10.84 3.76
C LEU A 70 -4.28 11.20 5.08
N GLN A 71 -3.02 11.64 5.04
CA GLN A 71 -2.26 12.09 6.21
C GLN A 71 -2.49 13.56 6.58
N ALA A 72 -3.00 14.37 5.62
CA ALA A 72 -3.00 15.82 5.70
C ALA A 72 -3.70 16.32 6.97
N GLY A 73 -2.92 16.99 7.82
CA GLY A 73 -3.43 17.72 8.99
C GLY A 73 -3.79 16.87 10.22
N ASP A 74 -3.60 15.55 10.19
CA ASP A 74 -3.86 14.71 11.38
C ASP A 74 -2.56 14.34 12.11
N PRO A 75 -2.22 15.00 13.24
CA PRO A 75 -1.00 14.74 14.01
C PRO A 75 -1.01 13.38 14.73
N ARG A 76 -2.14 12.68 14.76
CA ARG A 76 -2.28 11.35 15.39
C ARG A 76 -1.73 10.24 14.50
N VAL A 77 -1.55 10.50 13.20
CA VAL A 77 -1.04 9.51 12.25
C VAL A 77 0.44 9.23 12.52
N GLY A 78 0.72 8.08 13.13
CA GLY A 78 2.07 7.56 13.37
C GLY A 78 2.49 6.47 12.39
N ALA A 79 1.56 5.91 11.61
CA ALA A 79 1.82 4.84 10.64
C ALA A 79 0.91 4.94 9.42
N VAL A 80 1.48 4.65 8.25
CA VAL A 80 0.76 4.49 6.98
C VAL A 80 1.15 3.15 6.38
N CYS A 81 0.17 2.36 5.99
CA CYS A 81 0.35 1.16 5.18
C CYS A 81 -0.31 1.39 3.83
N SER A 82 0.38 1.05 2.76
CA SER A 82 -0.20 1.08 1.41
C SER A 82 0.06 -0.24 0.70
N PHE A 83 -0.94 -0.71 -0.03
CA PHE A 83 -0.84 -1.84 -0.95
C PHE A 83 -1.18 -1.36 -2.36
N VAL A 84 -0.34 -1.74 -3.32
CA VAL A 84 -0.60 -1.52 -4.74
C VAL A 84 -0.64 -2.86 -5.45
N GLY A 85 -1.78 -3.20 -6.04
CA GLY A 85 -1.91 -4.34 -6.94
C GLY A 85 -1.66 -3.93 -8.38
N THR A 86 -0.93 -4.75 -9.13
CA THR A 86 -0.62 -4.51 -10.55
C THR A 86 -1.04 -5.68 -11.43
N VAL A 87 -1.24 -5.42 -12.72
CA VAL A 87 -1.45 -6.48 -13.72
C VAL A 87 -0.14 -7.23 -13.93
N ARG A 88 -0.20 -8.56 -13.86
CA ARG A 88 0.93 -9.44 -14.19
C ARG A 88 0.80 -9.99 -15.60
N ASP A 89 1.92 -10.29 -16.22
CA ASP A 89 1.97 -10.94 -17.54
C ASP A 89 1.50 -12.41 -17.51
N ARG A 90 1.57 -13.06 -16.33
CA ARG A 90 1.13 -14.45 -16.10
C ARG A 90 0.38 -14.58 -14.79
N ASN A 91 -0.83 -15.09 -14.84
CA ASN A 91 -1.66 -15.29 -13.65
C ASN A 91 -1.66 -16.74 -13.14
N THR A 92 -1.35 -17.70 -14.02
CA THR A 92 -1.28 -19.13 -13.66
C THR A 92 0.11 -19.66 -13.95
N PRO A 93 0.81 -20.27 -12.97
CA PRO A 93 2.07 -20.96 -13.20
C PRO A 93 1.88 -22.06 -14.25
N GLY A 94 2.70 -22.08 -15.30
CA GLY A 94 2.66 -23.10 -16.35
C GLY A 94 1.59 -22.88 -17.44
N ALA A 95 0.79 -21.80 -17.37
CA ALA A 95 -0.11 -21.47 -18.48
C ALA A 95 0.69 -21.10 -19.74
N ALA A 96 0.29 -21.64 -20.87
CA ALA A 96 0.79 -21.23 -22.18
C ALA A 96 0.21 -19.83 -22.50
N GLY A 97 1.11 -18.91 -22.89
CA GLY A 97 0.72 -17.54 -23.25
C GLY A 97 0.85 -16.53 -22.13
N SER A 98 1.12 -15.29 -22.52
CA SER A 98 1.15 -14.13 -21.63
C SER A 98 -0.14 -13.34 -21.77
N VAL A 99 -0.58 -12.74 -20.66
CA VAL A 99 -1.69 -11.78 -20.63
C VAL A 99 -1.24 -10.53 -21.38
N GLN A 100 -1.92 -10.21 -22.45
CA GLN A 100 -1.68 -8.99 -23.23
C GLN A 100 -2.42 -7.80 -22.66
N THR A 101 -3.69 -8.03 -22.26
CA THR A 101 -4.51 -7.05 -21.55
C THR A 101 -5.43 -7.76 -20.57
N MET A 102 -5.80 -7.04 -19.55
CA MET A 102 -6.82 -7.41 -18.58
C MET A 102 -7.92 -6.34 -18.60
N GLU A 103 -9.15 -6.76 -18.80
CA GLU A 103 -10.31 -5.88 -18.72
C GLU A 103 -11.05 -6.14 -17.42
N LEU A 104 -11.33 -5.06 -16.70
CA LEU A 104 -12.10 -5.09 -15.45
C LEU A 104 -13.41 -4.33 -15.64
N GLU A 105 -14.49 -5.02 -15.35
CA GLU A 105 -15.83 -4.45 -15.30
C GLU A 105 -16.36 -4.39 -13.87
N HIS A 106 -17.27 -3.47 -13.59
CA HIS A 106 -17.93 -3.32 -12.30
C HIS A 106 -19.37 -2.90 -12.48
N TYR A 107 -20.15 -2.94 -11.42
CA TYR A 107 -21.51 -2.41 -11.41
C TYR A 107 -21.52 -1.03 -10.73
N PRO A 108 -21.61 0.07 -11.50
CA PRO A 108 -21.54 1.43 -10.95
C PRO A 108 -22.58 1.67 -9.84
N GLY A 109 -22.13 2.30 -8.76
CA GLY A 109 -22.90 2.60 -7.56
C GLY A 109 -23.05 1.40 -6.60
N MET A 110 -23.15 0.17 -7.08
CA MET A 110 -23.24 -1.00 -6.21
C MET A 110 -21.85 -1.43 -5.73
N THR A 111 -20.88 -1.45 -6.63
CA THR A 111 -19.49 -1.82 -6.28
C THR A 111 -18.90 -0.82 -5.29
N GLU A 112 -19.10 0.50 -5.48
CA GLU A 112 -18.65 1.53 -4.55
C GLU A 112 -19.28 1.34 -3.17
N LYS A 113 -20.61 1.10 -3.09
CA LYS A 113 -21.31 0.85 -1.83
C LYS A 113 -20.81 -0.41 -1.13
N SER A 114 -20.51 -1.46 -1.88
CA SER A 114 -19.94 -2.69 -1.32
C SER A 114 -18.57 -2.42 -0.69
N ILE A 115 -17.70 -1.68 -1.37
CA ILE A 115 -16.37 -1.34 -0.87
C ILE A 115 -16.45 -0.36 0.31
N GLU A 116 -17.37 0.60 0.30
CA GLU A 116 -17.61 1.49 1.46
C GLU A 116 -18.00 0.68 2.71
N ALA A 117 -18.87 -0.32 2.57
CA ALA A 117 -19.23 -1.20 3.69
C ALA A 117 -18.01 -2.01 4.22
N MET A 118 -17.09 -2.42 3.34
CA MET A 118 -15.83 -3.06 3.75
C MET A 118 -14.93 -2.09 4.53
N VAL A 119 -14.85 -0.84 4.10
CA VAL A 119 -14.11 0.22 4.81
C VAL A 119 -14.74 0.48 6.19
N ASP A 120 -16.06 0.55 6.28
CA ASP A 120 -16.76 0.67 7.56
C ASP A 120 -16.49 -0.51 8.51
N ALA A 121 -16.47 -1.74 7.97
CA ALA A 121 -16.10 -2.94 8.73
C ALA A 121 -14.64 -2.88 9.23
N ALA A 122 -13.71 -2.32 8.44
CA ALA A 122 -12.34 -2.12 8.88
C ALA A 122 -12.24 -1.11 10.02
N PHE A 123 -12.96 0.01 9.96
CA PHE A 123 -13.03 0.99 11.07
C PHE A 123 -13.67 0.43 12.34
N ALA A 124 -14.65 -0.45 12.19
CA ALA A 124 -15.28 -1.12 13.34
C ALA A 124 -14.36 -2.15 14.01
N ARG A 125 -13.41 -2.72 13.27
CA ARG A 125 -12.56 -3.82 13.72
C ARG A 125 -11.17 -3.39 14.20
N PHE A 126 -10.62 -2.32 13.61
CA PHE A 126 -9.25 -1.87 13.84
C PHE A 126 -9.24 -0.40 14.28
N ASP A 127 -8.27 -0.06 15.12
CA ASP A 127 -8.01 1.33 15.54
C ASP A 127 -7.22 2.05 14.43
N ILE A 128 -7.95 2.46 13.39
CA ILE A 128 -7.42 3.18 12.23
C ILE A 128 -7.99 4.60 12.17
N LEU A 129 -7.22 5.52 11.61
CA LEU A 129 -7.56 6.94 11.50
C LEU A 129 -8.12 7.30 10.13
N GLY A 130 -7.71 6.58 9.10
CA GLY A 130 -8.16 6.79 7.73
C GLY A 130 -7.96 5.54 6.88
N ALA A 131 -8.82 5.38 5.88
CA ALA A 131 -8.68 4.37 4.85
C ALA A 131 -9.09 4.93 3.48
N ARG A 132 -8.38 4.56 2.44
CA ARG A 132 -8.63 4.91 1.05
C ARG A 132 -8.52 3.68 0.16
N VAL A 133 -9.51 3.49 -0.70
CA VAL A 133 -9.48 2.45 -1.74
C VAL A 133 -9.68 3.13 -3.10
N VAL A 134 -8.72 2.97 -4.00
CA VAL A 134 -8.85 3.37 -5.40
C VAL A 134 -8.72 2.15 -6.27
N HIS A 135 -9.72 1.85 -7.07
CA HIS A 135 -9.71 0.70 -7.98
C HIS A 135 -9.87 1.16 -9.42
N ARG A 136 -9.01 0.67 -10.32
CA ARG A 136 -9.12 0.93 -11.75
C ARG A 136 -10.01 -0.11 -12.42
N VAL A 137 -10.69 0.32 -13.46
CA VAL A 137 -11.55 -0.49 -14.32
C VAL A 137 -11.24 -0.20 -15.79
N GLY A 138 -11.83 -0.98 -16.70
CA GLY A 138 -11.54 -0.93 -18.12
C GLY A 138 -10.29 -1.74 -18.50
N VAL A 139 -9.71 -1.43 -19.63
CA VAL A 139 -8.59 -2.19 -20.19
C VAL A 139 -7.28 -1.76 -19.56
N LEU A 140 -6.57 -2.71 -18.97
CA LEU A 140 -5.28 -2.56 -18.31
C LEU A 140 -4.23 -3.45 -18.97
N ARG A 141 -2.97 -3.06 -18.89
CA ARG A 141 -1.83 -3.80 -19.45
C ARG A 141 -0.93 -4.32 -18.32
N PRO A 142 -0.09 -5.32 -18.57
CA PRO A 142 0.95 -5.73 -17.63
C PRO A 142 1.73 -4.54 -17.11
N THR A 143 1.99 -4.52 -15.79
CA THR A 143 2.59 -3.44 -14.99
C THR A 143 1.66 -2.29 -14.59
N ASP A 144 0.50 -2.13 -15.22
CA ASP A 144 -0.47 -1.12 -14.80
C ASP A 144 -0.92 -1.36 -13.35
N GLY A 145 -1.03 -0.28 -12.57
CA GLY A 145 -1.67 -0.31 -11.25
C GLY A 145 -3.16 -0.60 -11.41
N VAL A 146 -3.69 -1.53 -10.62
CA VAL A 146 -5.10 -1.94 -10.61
C VAL A 146 -5.82 -1.41 -9.39
N VAL A 147 -5.24 -1.58 -8.22
CA VAL A 147 -5.84 -1.22 -6.95
C VAL A 147 -4.81 -0.58 -6.05
N LEU A 148 -5.23 0.44 -5.34
CA LEU A 148 -4.51 1.05 -4.24
C LEU A 148 -5.39 0.96 -2.98
N VAL A 149 -4.82 0.46 -1.90
CA VAL A 149 -5.37 0.57 -0.54
C VAL A 149 -4.38 1.33 0.30
N VAL A 150 -4.83 2.38 0.99
CA VAL A 150 -4.02 3.14 1.95
C VAL A 150 -4.76 3.17 3.28
N VAL A 151 -4.07 2.85 4.36
CA VAL A 151 -4.61 2.91 5.73
C VAL A 151 -3.68 3.70 6.62
N THR A 152 -4.24 4.59 7.43
CA THR A 152 -3.51 5.35 8.45
C THR A 152 -3.95 4.96 9.85
N SER A 153 -3.02 4.92 10.79
CA SER A 153 -3.28 4.63 12.20
C SER A 153 -2.21 5.25 13.10
N ALA A 154 -2.42 5.24 14.41
CA ALA A 154 -1.41 5.68 15.36
C ALA A 154 -0.20 4.71 15.39
N HIS A 155 -0.43 3.40 15.20
CA HIS A 155 0.59 2.37 15.33
C HIS A 155 0.56 1.37 14.16
N ARG A 156 1.74 0.98 13.67
CA ARG A 156 1.91 0.11 12.50
C ARG A 156 1.08 -1.18 12.48
N GLY A 157 0.85 -1.79 13.67
CA GLY A 157 0.13 -3.07 13.75
C GLY A 157 -1.30 -2.96 13.22
N GLN A 158 -2.01 -1.89 13.54
CA GLN A 158 -3.38 -1.65 13.09
C GLN A 158 -3.44 -1.35 11.59
N SER A 159 -2.51 -0.53 11.08
CA SER A 159 -2.48 -0.23 9.64
C SER A 159 -2.15 -1.45 8.78
N PHE A 160 -1.23 -2.33 9.21
CA PHE A 160 -0.94 -3.58 8.49
C PHE A 160 -2.16 -4.51 8.46
N GLN A 161 -2.75 -4.78 9.64
CA GLN A 161 -3.91 -5.68 9.73
C GLN A 161 -5.12 -5.17 8.95
N ALA A 162 -5.42 -3.88 9.05
CA ALA A 162 -6.54 -3.30 8.32
C ALA A 162 -6.31 -3.28 6.80
N CYS A 163 -5.07 -3.03 6.35
CA CYS A 163 -4.74 -3.08 4.93
C CYS A 163 -4.88 -4.50 4.37
N GLU A 164 -4.39 -5.52 5.09
CA GLU A 164 -4.55 -6.93 4.73
C GLU A 164 -6.02 -7.35 4.71
N PHE A 165 -6.79 -7.00 5.75
CA PHE A 165 -8.22 -7.25 5.83
C PHE A 165 -8.98 -6.66 4.63
N LEU A 166 -8.73 -5.39 4.28
CA LEU A 166 -9.37 -4.75 3.14
C LEU A 166 -9.01 -5.45 1.82
N MET A 167 -7.77 -5.91 1.67
CA MET A 167 -7.36 -6.62 0.46
C MET A 167 -8.02 -8.00 0.33
N ASP A 168 -8.12 -8.76 1.42
CA ASP A 168 -8.80 -10.05 1.40
C ASP A 168 -10.31 -9.88 1.10
N TYR A 169 -10.90 -8.83 1.68
CA TYR A 169 -12.31 -8.53 1.49
C TYR A 169 -12.60 -8.07 0.05
N LEU A 170 -11.76 -7.19 -0.52
CA LEU A 170 -11.87 -6.73 -1.90
C LEU A 170 -11.80 -7.87 -2.90
N LYS A 171 -10.89 -8.84 -2.69
CA LYS A 171 -10.71 -9.98 -3.60
C LYS A 171 -11.88 -10.96 -3.62
N THR A 172 -12.66 -11.03 -2.54
CA THR A 172 -13.69 -12.03 -2.36
C THR A 172 -15.10 -11.48 -2.48
N GLN A 173 -15.31 -10.21 -2.11
CA GLN A 173 -16.66 -9.64 -1.95
C GLN A 173 -16.94 -8.44 -2.85
N ALA A 174 -15.89 -7.81 -3.44
CA ALA A 174 -16.12 -6.70 -4.36
C ALA A 174 -16.59 -7.24 -5.73
N PRO A 175 -17.74 -6.77 -6.24
CA PRO A 175 -18.28 -7.26 -7.50
C PRO A 175 -17.55 -6.66 -8.69
N PHE A 176 -16.41 -7.26 -9.02
CA PHE A 176 -15.64 -7.02 -10.23
C PHE A 176 -15.64 -8.26 -11.11
N TRP A 177 -15.81 -8.07 -12.40
CA TRP A 177 -15.61 -9.11 -13.39
C TRP A 177 -14.30 -8.87 -14.11
N LYS A 178 -13.49 -9.93 -14.21
CA LYS A 178 -12.18 -9.89 -14.81
C LYS A 178 -12.12 -10.74 -16.07
N LYS A 179 -11.71 -10.13 -17.17
CA LYS A 179 -11.51 -10.79 -18.45
C LYS A 179 -10.05 -10.62 -18.88
N GLU A 180 -9.40 -11.70 -19.23
CA GLU A 180 -8.03 -11.70 -19.72
C GLU A 180 -8.00 -11.96 -21.23
N GLN A 181 -7.18 -11.18 -21.92
CA GLN A 181 -6.86 -11.36 -23.35
C GLN A 181 -5.47 -11.95 -23.45
N THR A 182 -5.37 -13.14 -24.07
CA THR A 182 -4.13 -13.82 -24.38
C THR A 182 -4.00 -13.99 -25.90
N ALA A 183 -2.89 -14.58 -26.36
CA ALA A 183 -2.73 -14.92 -27.78
C ALA A 183 -3.79 -15.94 -28.26
N GLU A 184 -4.29 -16.79 -27.36
CA GLU A 184 -5.31 -17.80 -27.64
C GLU A 184 -6.75 -17.26 -27.63
N GLY A 185 -6.94 -16.01 -27.20
CA GLY A 185 -8.25 -15.35 -27.14
C GLY A 185 -8.58 -14.75 -25.78
N ALA A 186 -9.82 -14.29 -25.64
CA ALA A 186 -10.35 -13.69 -24.44
C ALA A 186 -11.09 -14.72 -23.56
N HIS A 187 -10.86 -14.70 -22.25
CA HIS A 187 -11.58 -15.54 -21.29
C HIS A 187 -11.87 -14.81 -20.00
N TRP A 188 -13.00 -15.14 -19.40
CA TRP A 188 -13.36 -14.66 -18.04
C TRP A 188 -12.57 -15.45 -17.01
N VAL A 189 -12.16 -14.76 -15.94
CA VAL A 189 -11.36 -15.34 -14.86
C VAL A 189 -12.20 -15.39 -13.60
N ASP A 190 -12.39 -16.60 -13.08
CA ASP A 190 -13.12 -16.84 -11.84
C ASP A 190 -12.31 -16.41 -10.61
N ALA A 191 -13.02 -16.13 -9.50
CA ALA A 191 -12.42 -15.90 -8.20
C ALA A 191 -11.61 -17.14 -7.75
N ARG A 192 -10.50 -16.92 -7.02
CA ARG A 192 -9.64 -18.02 -6.56
C ARG A 192 -10.14 -18.56 -5.22
N VAL A 193 -10.19 -19.88 -5.09
CA VAL A 193 -10.50 -20.58 -3.82
C VAL A 193 -9.54 -20.16 -2.67
N SER A 194 -8.29 -19.82 -2.99
CA SER A 194 -7.33 -19.31 -2.00
C SER A 194 -7.77 -17.99 -1.35
N ASP A 195 -8.54 -17.19 -2.04
CA ASP A 195 -8.99 -15.88 -1.55
C ASP A 195 -10.14 -16.06 -0.53
N ASP A 196 -10.98 -17.07 -0.68
CA ASP A 196 -12.02 -17.43 0.29
C ASP A 196 -11.42 -17.88 1.64
N ALA A 197 -10.35 -18.69 1.61
CA ALA A 197 -9.64 -19.10 2.80
C ALA A 197 -8.98 -17.91 3.53
N ALA A 198 -8.50 -16.90 2.79
CA ALA A 198 -7.96 -15.68 3.37
C ALA A 198 -9.02 -14.88 4.12
N LEU A 199 -10.26 -14.80 3.60
CA LEU A 199 -11.36 -14.11 4.26
C LEU A 199 -11.83 -14.85 5.52
N ALA A 200 -11.85 -16.18 5.49
CA ALA A 200 -12.28 -17.02 6.62
C ALA A 200 -11.46 -16.79 7.90
N ARG A 201 -10.17 -16.45 7.80
CA ARG A 201 -9.33 -16.09 8.96
C ARG A 201 -9.83 -14.87 9.74
N TRP A 202 -10.63 -14.03 9.08
CA TRP A 202 -11.28 -12.86 9.69
C TRP A 202 -12.63 -13.18 10.31
N GLY A 203 -13.09 -14.44 10.25
CA GLY A 203 -14.42 -14.88 10.71
C GLY A 203 -15.54 -14.39 9.81
N ILE A 204 -15.27 -14.17 8.54
CA ILE A 204 -16.23 -13.72 7.52
C ILE A 204 -16.39 -14.85 6.50
N GLU A 205 -17.65 -15.25 6.25
CA GLU A 205 -17.95 -16.22 5.21
C GLU A 205 -17.95 -15.55 3.83
N ALA A 206 -17.31 -16.20 2.86
CA ALA A 206 -17.34 -15.75 1.48
C ALA A 206 -18.77 -15.88 0.95
N ARG A 207 -19.34 -14.79 0.45
CA ARG A 207 -20.61 -14.81 -0.28
C ARG A 207 -20.30 -14.97 -1.75
N ASN A 208 -19.99 -16.19 -2.15
CA ASN A 208 -19.90 -16.50 -3.57
C ASN A 208 -21.32 -16.44 -4.14
N ALA A 209 -21.55 -15.45 -4.98
CA ALA A 209 -22.73 -15.34 -5.81
C ALA A 209 -22.63 -16.29 -7.00
#